data_a99745b76dada4821ff4ba3314597b34
#
_entry.id   a99745b76dada4821ff4ba3314597b34
#
_cell.length_a   1.000
_cell.length_b   1.000
_cell.length_c   1.000
_cell.angle_alpha   90.00
_cell.angle_beta   90.00
_cell.angle_gamma   90.00
#
_symmetry.space_group_name_H-M   'P 1'
#
loop_
_entity.id
_entity.type
_entity.pdbx_description
1 polymer ?
#
loop_
_entity_poly.entity_id
_entity_poly.type
_entity_poly.pdbx_seq_one_letter_code
_entity_poly.pdbx_strand_id
1 'polypeptide(L)'
;IYLPIILLFIPLSFFVLFVRWNFLLTNSGIKIPFNDNFKILLSGYALGITPGKFGEYIKCQLIKNKFGISRKKTAPIVLAEQFYNLVGIIIASLFGILFFEYAIYVIPILIILVSIIYYSISTQKIFTGVLKKIGKIKFLKNFADQLPESYSVIRKSTRGKALIIVSALSVLFWIIEAVQIYFIMLAFGIDTIGFFTLIPTYTTSIILGVFSFLPLGIGVVEGTLTGFLTYHGLEFSLATTLVVFIRIFTRWISISIGFVALKLTNALYVSETE
;
A
#
# COMPACT_ATOMS: atom_id res chain seq x y z
N ILE A 1 17.39 -21.77 8.60
CA ILE A 1 18.36 -20.70 8.25
C ILE A 1 17.60 -19.44 7.74
N TYR A 2 16.56 -19.56 6.92
CA TYR A 2 15.88 -18.43 6.29
C TYR A 2 14.96 -17.60 7.22
N LEU A 3 14.41 -18.18 8.30
CA LEU A 3 13.43 -17.51 9.16
C LEU A 3 13.90 -16.16 9.73
N PRO A 4 15.14 -16.02 10.27
CA PRO A 4 15.64 -14.73 10.75
C PRO A 4 15.70 -13.67 9.63
N ILE A 5 16.07 -14.07 8.42
CA ILE A 5 16.13 -13.20 7.25
C ILE A 5 14.72 -12.72 6.88
N ILE A 6 13.75 -13.64 6.80
CA ILE A 6 12.34 -13.34 6.51
C ILE A 6 11.78 -12.34 7.54
N LEU A 7 12.07 -12.55 8.83
CA LEU A 7 11.63 -11.66 9.89
C LEU A 7 12.29 -10.27 9.82
N LEU A 8 13.53 -10.15 9.34
CA LEU A 8 14.23 -8.87 9.19
C LEU A 8 13.57 -7.98 8.13
N PHE A 9 12.95 -8.56 7.10
CA PHE A 9 12.26 -7.78 6.07
C PHE A 9 11.02 -7.04 6.59
N ILE A 10 10.41 -7.49 7.69
CA ILE A 10 9.25 -6.82 8.28
C ILE A 10 9.61 -5.41 8.80
N PRO A 11 10.55 -5.22 9.73
CA PRO A 11 10.95 -3.88 10.17
C PRO A 11 11.56 -3.06 9.06
N LEU A 12 12.26 -3.67 8.09
CA LEU A 12 12.80 -2.97 6.93
C LEU A 12 11.70 -2.37 6.07
N SER A 13 10.63 -3.13 5.79
CA SER A 13 9.45 -2.67 5.07
C SER A 13 8.78 -1.50 5.81
N PHE A 14 8.57 -1.62 7.12
CA PHE A 14 8.00 -0.53 7.93
C PHE A 14 8.88 0.72 7.93
N PHE A 15 10.19 0.56 7.95
CA PHE A 15 11.10 1.70 7.89
C PHE A 15 10.96 2.47 6.56
N VAL A 16 10.93 1.78 5.42
CA VAL A 16 10.73 2.40 4.10
C VAL A 16 9.38 3.11 4.05
N LEU A 17 8.32 2.47 4.54
CA LEU A 17 6.99 3.07 4.59
C LEU A 17 6.94 4.28 5.53
N PHE A 18 7.68 4.24 6.64
CA PHE A 18 7.79 5.38 7.56
C PHE A 18 8.51 6.57 6.91
N VAL A 19 9.61 6.33 6.22
CA VAL A 19 10.34 7.38 5.50
C VAL A 19 9.41 8.03 4.46
N ARG A 20 8.66 7.23 3.71
CA ARG A 20 7.66 7.70 2.74
C ARG A 20 6.57 8.55 3.39
N TRP A 21 5.95 8.05 4.45
CA TRP A 21 4.90 8.72 5.19
C TRP A 21 5.38 10.04 5.81
N ASN A 22 6.52 10.00 6.49
CA ASN A 22 7.11 11.18 7.12
C ASN A 22 7.48 12.26 6.08
N PHE A 23 7.96 11.84 4.91
CA PHE A 23 8.24 12.75 3.80
C PHE A 23 6.96 13.43 3.29
N LEU A 24 5.87 12.69 3.12
CA LEU A 24 4.59 13.25 2.70
C LEU A 24 4.02 14.25 3.71
N LEU A 25 4.12 13.95 5.01
CA LEU A 25 3.70 14.87 6.07
C LEU A 25 4.53 16.15 6.07
N THR A 26 5.86 16.04 6.09
CA THR A 26 6.76 17.18 6.15
C THR A 26 6.67 18.06 4.91
N ASN A 27 6.53 17.46 3.72
CA ASN A 27 6.30 18.18 2.46
C ASN A 27 4.97 18.94 2.46
N SER A 28 4.00 18.49 3.26
CA SER A 28 2.71 19.15 3.47
C SER A 28 2.74 20.18 4.62
N GLY A 29 3.91 20.40 5.25
CA GLY A 29 4.09 21.35 6.35
C GLY A 29 3.67 20.80 7.72
N ILE A 30 3.46 19.49 7.85
CA ILE A 30 3.08 18.84 9.10
C ILE A 30 4.31 18.15 9.68
N LYS A 31 4.70 18.56 10.89
CA LYS A 31 5.82 17.95 11.64
C LYS A 31 5.27 17.27 12.88
N ILE A 32 5.53 15.98 13.02
CA ILE A 32 5.13 15.15 14.16
C ILE A 32 6.39 14.51 14.75
N PRO A 33 6.54 14.42 16.08
CA PRO A 33 7.67 13.75 16.72
C PRO A 33 7.80 12.30 16.22
N PHE A 34 9.04 11.83 16.06
CA PHE A 34 9.35 10.53 15.45
C PHE A 34 8.55 9.38 16.06
N ASN A 35 8.60 9.22 17.39
CA ASN A 35 7.94 8.11 18.07
C ASN A 35 6.42 8.08 17.86
N ASP A 36 5.78 9.24 17.92
CA ASP A 36 4.34 9.35 17.71
C ASP A 36 3.98 9.11 16.25
N ASN A 37 4.75 9.67 15.34
CA ASN A 37 4.54 9.51 13.91
C ASN A 37 4.70 8.05 13.48
N PHE A 38 5.69 7.34 14.05
CA PHE A 38 5.91 5.92 13.77
C PHE A 38 4.76 5.06 14.31
N LYS A 39 4.29 5.31 15.56
CA LYS A 39 3.12 4.61 16.12
C LYS A 39 1.86 4.88 15.30
N ILE A 40 1.64 6.10 14.83
CA ILE A 40 0.50 6.47 14.00
C ILE A 40 0.55 5.74 12.66
N LEU A 41 1.71 5.66 12.02
CA LEU A 41 1.88 4.88 10.78
C LEU A 41 1.49 3.42 11.03
N LEU A 42 2.10 2.78 12.03
CA LEU A 42 1.84 1.38 12.34
C LEU A 42 0.36 1.14 12.67
N SER A 43 -0.28 2.06 13.40
CA SER A 43 -1.71 1.97 13.73
C SER A 43 -2.62 1.93 12.50
N GLY A 44 -2.19 2.53 11.39
CA GLY A 44 -2.91 2.44 10.12
C GLY A 44 -3.10 0.99 9.63
N TYR A 45 -2.14 0.12 9.92
CA TYR A 45 -2.21 -1.29 9.53
C TYR A 45 -3.27 -2.09 10.31
N ALA A 46 -3.60 -1.70 11.56
CA ALA A 46 -4.64 -2.37 12.34
C ALA A 46 -5.99 -2.43 11.60
N LEU A 47 -6.37 -1.32 10.97
CA LEU A 47 -7.61 -1.21 10.23
C LEU A 47 -7.42 -1.34 8.71
N GLY A 48 -6.23 -1.69 8.25
CA GLY A 48 -5.93 -1.99 6.84
C GLY A 48 -6.72 -3.19 6.29
N ILE A 49 -7.32 -3.99 7.18
CA ILE A 49 -8.25 -5.08 6.81
C ILE A 49 -9.55 -4.57 6.18
N THR A 50 -9.89 -3.30 6.32
CA THR A 50 -11.13 -2.75 5.76
C THR A 50 -11.10 -2.71 4.23
N PRO A 51 -12.28 -2.88 3.57
CA PRO A 51 -12.37 -2.77 2.10
C PRO A 51 -11.72 -1.48 1.60
N GLY A 52 -10.95 -1.57 0.50
CA GLY A 52 -10.27 -0.41 -0.09
C GLY A 52 -9.27 0.29 0.84
N LYS A 53 -8.84 -0.35 1.93
CA LYS A 53 -7.93 0.21 2.96
C LYS A 53 -8.43 1.51 3.60
N PHE A 54 -9.74 1.75 3.61
CA PHE A 54 -10.31 2.94 4.24
C PHE A 54 -9.95 3.06 5.73
N GLY A 55 -9.70 1.95 6.41
CA GLY A 55 -9.26 1.95 7.80
C GLY A 55 -7.93 2.68 8.04
N GLU A 56 -7.08 2.82 7.03
CA GLU A 56 -5.84 3.60 7.16
C GLU A 56 -6.08 5.08 7.45
N TYR A 57 -7.30 5.60 7.21
CA TYR A 57 -7.71 6.96 7.63
C TYR A 57 -7.78 7.14 9.14
N ILE A 58 -7.66 6.07 9.93
CA ILE A 58 -7.46 6.16 11.38
C ILE A 58 -6.25 7.06 11.72
N LYS A 59 -5.21 7.08 10.87
CA LYS A 59 -4.05 7.97 11.01
C LYS A 59 -4.47 9.43 11.12
N CYS A 60 -5.46 9.86 10.33
CA CYS A 60 -5.98 11.24 10.37
C CYS A 60 -6.68 11.53 11.71
N GLN A 61 -7.42 10.54 12.24
CA GLN A 61 -8.08 10.68 13.54
C GLN A 61 -7.07 10.78 14.68
N LEU A 62 -6.05 9.90 14.67
CA LEU A 62 -5.00 9.90 15.69
C LEU A 62 -4.21 11.21 15.69
N ILE A 63 -3.89 11.74 14.49
CA ILE A 63 -3.21 13.03 14.35
C ILE A 63 -4.11 14.17 14.87
N LYS A 64 -5.41 14.14 14.56
CA LYS A 64 -6.34 15.13 15.09
C LYS A 64 -6.43 15.08 16.61
N ASN A 65 -6.61 13.89 17.18
CA ASN A 65 -6.80 13.72 18.62
C ASN A 65 -5.54 14.12 19.40
N LYS A 66 -4.35 13.83 18.90
CA LYS A 66 -3.10 14.06 19.63
C LYS A 66 -2.47 15.43 19.38
N PHE A 67 -2.65 15.98 18.17
CA PHE A 67 -1.95 17.20 17.74
C PHE A 67 -2.89 18.32 17.31
N GLY A 68 -4.21 18.12 17.38
CA GLY A 68 -5.21 19.12 16.96
C GLY A 68 -5.25 19.40 15.46
N ILE A 69 -4.50 18.64 14.64
CA ILE A 69 -4.41 18.89 13.20
C ILE A 69 -5.65 18.33 12.50
N SER A 70 -6.39 19.19 11.81
CA SER A 70 -7.63 18.83 11.13
C SER A 70 -7.47 17.67 10.15
N ARG A 71 -8.47 16.77 10.14
CA ARG A 71 -8.55 15.66 9.17
C ARG A 71 -8.55 16.16 7.71
N LYS A 72 -9.09 17.34 7.44
CA LYS A 72 -9.07 17.98 6.11
C LYS A 72 -7.64 18.19 5.58
N LYS A 73 -6.66 18.41 6.48
CA LYS A 73 -5.24 18.57 6.11
C LYS A 73 -4.52 17.24 5.95
N THR A 74 -4.92 16.20 6.70
CA THR A 74 -4.20 14.91 6.74
C THR A 74 -4.79 13.84 5.82
N ALA A 75 -6.11 13.86 5.57
CA ALA A 75 -6.75 12.90 4.67
C ALA A 75 -6.16 12.89 3.24
N PRO A 76 -5.84 14.05 2.63
CA PRO A 76 -5.20 14.07 1.31
C PRO A 76 -3.83 13.43 1.28
N ILE A 77 -3.09 13.46 2.41
CA ILE A 77 -1.77 12.86 2.53
C ILE A 77 -1.91 11.34 2.53
N VAL A 78 -2.90 10.80 3.26
CA VAL A 78 -3.22 9.35 3.23
C VAL A 78 -3.64 8.93 1.81
N LEU A 79 -4.41 9.76 1.12
CA LEU A 79 -4.81 9.49 -0.27
C LEU A 79 -3.60 9.48 -1.22
N ALA A 80 -2.71 10.44 -1.09
CA ALA A 80 -1.47 10.48 -1.85
C ALA A 80 -0.61 9.23 -1.56
N GLU A 81 -0.54 8.80 -0.31
CA GLU A 81 0.14 7.57 0.08
C GLU A 81 -0.42 6.34 -0.63
N GLN A 82 -1.75 6.17 -0.68
CA GLN A 82 -2.40 5.05 -1.38
C GLN A 82 -2.16 5.12 -2.89
N PHE A 83 -2.22 6.33 -3.47
CA PHE A 83 -1.88 6.53 -4.88
C PHE A 83 -0.44 6.07 -5.18
N TYR A 84 0.54 6.52 -4.40
CA TYR A 84 1.93 6.10 -4.59
C TYR A 84 2.16 4.61 -4.33
N ASN A 85 1.37 4.02 -3.44
CA ASN A 85 1.40 2.58 -3.23
C ASN A 85 0.98 1.83 -4.50
N LEU A 86 -0.08 2.32 -5.18
CA LEU A 86 -0.53 1.77 -6.46
C LEU A 86 0.49 2.01 -7.57
N VAL A 87 1.08 3.21 -7.67
CA VAL A 87 2.15 3.50 -8.63
C VAL A 87 3.35 2.59 -8.40
N GLY A 88 3.74 2.41 -7.14
CA GLY A 88 4.87 1.57 -6.75
C GLY A 88 4.68 0.10 -7.15
N ILE A 89 3.50 -0.47 -6.91
CA ILE A 89 3.22 -1.87 -7.28
C ILE A 89 3.22 -2.07 -8.80
N ILE A 90 2.67 -1.11 -9.56
CA ILE A 90 2.65 -1.17 -11.02
C ILE A 90 4.09 -1.10 -11.57
N ILE A 91 4.91 -0.17 -11.08
CA ILE A 91 6.30 -0.05 -11.52
C ILE A 91 7.10 -1.31 -11.11
N ALA A 92 6.91 -1.83 -9.91
CA ALA A 92 7.57 -3.06 -9.47
C ALA A 92 7.16 -4.26 -10.35
N SER A 93 5.88 -4.34 -10.73
CA SER A 93 5.39 -5.36 -11.67
C SER A 93 6.10 -5.29 -13.02
N LEU A 94 6.37 -4.07 -13.53
CA LEU A 94 7.07 -3.87 -14.80
C LEU A 94 8.50 -4.46 -14.79
N PHE A 95 9.20 -4.42 -13.67
CA PHE A 95 10.55 -5.02 -13.58
C PHE A 95 10.56 -6.51 -13.89
N GLY A 96 9.52 -7.25 -13.44
CA GLY A 96 9.41 -8.67 -13.74
C GLY A 96 8.84 -8.95 -15.13
N ILE A 97 7.91 -8.12 -15.60
CA ILE A 97 7.27 -8.29 -16.93
C ILE A 97 8.29 -8.20 -18.07
N LEU A 98 9.39 -7.44 -17.89
CA LEU A 98 10.47 -7.37 -18.90
C LEU A 98 11.08 -8.74 -19.23
N PHE A 99 10.92 -9.73 -18.36
CA PHE A 99 11.40 -11.10 -18.57
C PHE A 99 10.32 -12.05 -19.10
N PHE A 100 9.11 -11.55 -19.41
CA PHE A 100 8.02 -12.33 -19.99
C PHE A 100 7.90 -12.10 -21.49
N GLU A 101 7.61 -13.17 -22.23
CA GLU A 101 7.45 -13.15 -23.70
C GLU A 101 6.37 -12.16 -24.17
N TYR A 102 5.30 -11.99 -23.36
CA TYR A 102 4.19 -11.06 -23.66
C TYR A 102 4.37 -9.65 -23.09
N ALA A 103 5.56 -9.31 -22.59
CA ALA A 103 5.85 -8.00 -21.99
C ALA A 103 5.50 -6.83 -22.91
N ILE A 104 5.77 -6.99 -24.20
CA ILE A 104 5.54 -5.96 -25.23
C ILE A 104 4.08 -5.50 -25.32
N TYR A 105 3.13 -6.36 -24.98
CA TYR A 105 1.69 -6.02 -24.99
C TYR A 105 1.22 -5.45 -23.64
N VAL A 106 1.78 -5.90 -22.54
CA VAL A 106 1.34 -5.52 -21.18
C VAL A 106 1.93 -4.19 -20.74
N ILE A 107 3.19 -3.92 -21.06
CA ILE A 107 3.89 -2.69 -20.69
C ILE A 107 3.17 -1.44 -21.18
N PRO A 108 2.77 -1.30 -22.46
CA PRO A 108 2.03 -0.12 -22.91
C PRO A 108 0.72 0.10 -22.15
N ILE A 109 -0.02 -0.97 -21.87
CA ILE A 109 -1.29 -0.89 -21.11
C ILE A 109 -1.04 -0.33 -19.71
N LEU A 110 -0.02 -0.83 -19.01
CA LEU A 110 0.32 -0.35 -17.66
C LEU A 110 0.82 1.11 -17.68
N ILE A 111 1.62 1.49 -18.67
CA ILE A 111 2.07 2.88 -18.85
C ILE A 111 0.87 3.81 -19.10
N ILE A 112 -0.06 3.41 -19.96
CA ILE A 112 -1.29 4.17 -20.21
C ILE A 112 -2.11 4.30 -18.94
N LEU A 113 -2.30 3.22 -18.19
CA LEU A 113 -3.03 3.22 -16.93
C LEU A 113 -2.42 4.20 -15.91
N VAL A 114 -1.10 4.11 -15.67
CA VAL A 114 -0.37 5.03 -14.79
C VAL A 114 -0.51 6.48 -15.27
N SER A 115 -0.39 6.70 -16.57
CA SER A 115 -0.51 8.04 -17.17
C SER A 115 -1.91 8.62 -16.98
N ILE A 116 -2.95 7.82 -17.18
CA ILE A 116 -4.35 8.24 -16.94
C ILE A 116 -4.57 8.59 -15.47
N ILE A 117 -4.09 7.75 -14.55
CA ILE A 117 -4.22 8.01 -13.11
C ILE A 117 -3.45 9.27 -12.73
N TYR A 118 -2.20 9.41 -13.20
CA TYR A 118 -1.38 10.60 -12.95
C TYR A 118 -2.06 11.88 -13.48
N TYR A 119 -2.55 11.85 -14.73
CA TYR A 119 -3.23 12.98 -15.34
C TYR A 119 -4.53 13.35 -14.61
N SER A 120 -5.28 12.34 -14.16
CA SER A 120 -6.52 12.53 -13.39
C SER A 120 -6.26 13.21 -12.05
N ILE A 121 -5.17 12.89 -11.38
CA ILE A 121 -4.78 13.51 -10.10
C ILE A 121 -4.14 14.88 -10.31
N SER A 122 -3.39 15.07 -11.39
CA SER A 122 -2.67 16.32 -11.68
C SER A 122 -3.58 17.42 -12.17
N THR A 123 -4.77 17.11 -12.72
CA THR A 123 -5.72 18.07 -13.29
C THR A 123 -6.90 18.30 -12.35
N GLN A 124 -7.00 19.50 -11.76
CA GLN A 124 -8.04 19.85 -10.78
C GLN A 124 -9.46 19.55 -11.28
N LYS A 125 -9.77 19.89 -12.54
CA LYS A 125 -11.09 19.69 -13.13
C LYS A 125 -11.48 18.20 -13.20
N ILE A 126 -10.52 17.34 -13.57
CA ILE A 126 -10.74 15.91 -13.68
C ILE A 126 -10.81 15.31 -12.27
N PHE A 127 -9.89 15.67 -11.37
CA PHE A 127 -9.88 15.24 -9.98
C PHE A 127 -11.22 15.52 -9.29
N THR A 128 -11.71 16.76 -9.35
CA THR A 128 -13.00 17.12 -8.77
C THR A 128 -14.18 16.43 -9.47
N GLY A 129 -14.09 16.18 -10.77
CA GLY A 129 -15.09 15.41 -11.53
C GLY A 129 -15.18 13.95 -11.08
N VAL A 130 -14.03 13.30 -10.86
CA VAL A 130 -13.94 11.94 -10.32
C VAL A 130 -14.50 11.91 -8.90
N LEU A 131 -14.11 12.87 -8.04
CA LEU A 131 -14.63 12.96 -6.68
C LEU A 131 -16.15 13.11 -6.63
N LYS A 132 -16.73 13.95 -7.50
CA LYS A 132 -18.19 14.09 -7.60
C LYS A 132 -18.89 12.78 -7.99
N LYS A 133 -18.26 11.96 -8.85
CA LYS A 133 -18.79 10.63 -9.21
C LYS A 133 -18.71 9.66 -8.02
N ILE A 134 -17.55 9.66 -7.33
CA ILE A 134 -17.34 8.83 -6.13
C ILE A 134 -18.28 9.24 -5.00
N GLY A 135 -18.53 10.54 -4.82
CA GLY A 135 -19.46 11.06 -3.81
C GLY A 135 -20.94 10.67 -4.02
N LYS A 136 -21.31 10.13 -5.18
CA LYS A 136 -22.63 9.52 -5.39
C LYS A 136 -22.79 8.18 -4.64
N ILE A 137 -21.70 7.55 -4.29
CA ILE A 137 -21.71 6.31 -3.49
C ILE A 137 -21.88 6.71 -2.02
N LYS A 138 -23.03 6.33 -1.42
CA LYS A 138 -23.44 6.75 -0.06
C LYS A 138 -22.35 6.60 1.00
N PHE A 139 -21.55 5.53 0.93
CA PHE A 139 -20.46 5.25 1.86
C PHE A 139 -19.24 6.19 1.66
N LEU A 140 -19.03 6.71 0.45
CA LEU A 140 -17.86 7.52 0.09
C LEU A 140 -18.15 9.03 0.06
N LYS A 141 -19.40 9.43 0.25
CA LYS A 141 -19.86 10.82 0.15
C LYS A 141 -19.08 11.75 1.10
N ASN A 142 -19.05 11.42 2.38
CA ASN A 142 -18.36 12.24 3.39
C ASN A 142 -16.86 12.38 3.12
N PHE A 143 -16.28 11.41 2.44
CA PHE A 143 -14.89 11.42 2.02
C PHE A 143 -14.69 12.32 0.79
N ALA A 144 -15.52 12.14 -0.22
CA ALA A 144 -15.47 12.93 -1.45
C ALA A 144 -15.68 14.44 -1.20
N ASP A 145 -16.53 14.79 -0.24
CA ASP A 145 -16.83 16.18 0.12
C ASP A 145 -15.65 16.91 0.82
N GLN A 146 -14.72 16.17 1.41
CA GLN A 146 -13.56 16.75 2.12
C GLN A 146 -12.33 16.95 1.22
N LEU A 147 -12.30 16.35 0.06
CA LEU A 147 -11.11 16.29 -0.80
C LEU A 147 -10.91 17.48 -1.76
N PRO A 148 -11.93 18.22 -2.22
CA PRO A 148 -11.73 19.35 -3.12
C PRO A 148 -10.82 20.45 -2.55
N GLU A 149 -10.97 20.74 -1.24
CA GLU A 149 -10.12 21.71 -0.53
C GLU A 149 -8.67 21.23 -0.40
N SER A 150 -8.45 19.95 -0.63
CA SER A 150 -7.20 19.23 -0.41
C SER A 150 -6.37 19.05 -1.67
N TYR A 151 -6.90 19.49 -2.82
CA TYR A 151 -6.22 19.34 -4.10
C TYR A 151 -4.81 19.96 -4.11
N SER A 152 -4.63 21.10 -3.43
CA SER A 152 -3.32 21.76 -3.32
C SER A 152 -2.28 20.88 -2.64
N VAL A 153 -2.66 20.14 -1.61
CA VAL A 153 -1.78 19.21 -0.88
C VAL A 153 -1.42 18.02 -1.76
N ILE A 154 -2.40 17.44 -2.45
CA ILE A 154 -2.16 16.31 -3.37
C ILE A 154 -1.25 16.77 -4.51
N ARG A 155 -1.53 17.92 -5.12
CA ARG A 155 -0.72 18.48 -6.20
C ARG A 155 0.71 18.76 -5.78
N LYS A 156 0.94 19.25 -4.56
CA LYS A 156 2.28 19.47 -4.01
C LYS A 156 3.04 18.16 -3.83
N SER A 157 2.35 17.10 -3.42
CA SER A 157 2.93 15.76 -3.24
C SER A 157 3.19 15.03 -4.56
N THR A 158 2.53 15.41 -5.67
CA THR A 158 2.62 14.75 -6.98
C THR A 158 3.50 15.50 -7.99
N ARG A 159 4.32 16.47 -7.56
CA ARG A 159 5.18 17.26 -8.45
C ARG A 159 6.64 17.29 -8.00
N GLY A 160 7.53 17.49 -8.97
CA GLY A 160 8.95 17.71 -8.75
C GLY A 160 9.63 16.56 -8.01
N LYS A 161 10.55 16.89 -7.11
CA LYS A 161 11.34 15.92 -6.34
C LYS A 161 10.47 14.98 -5.49
N ALA A 162 9.31 15.46 -5.00
CA ALA A 162 8.40 14.64 -4.21
C ALA A 162 7.86 13.44 -4.99
N LEU A 163 7.47 13.63 -6.26
CA LEU A 163 7.02 12.56 -7.14
C LEU A 163 8.08 11.45 -7.24
N ILE A 164 9.32 11.82 -7.49
CA ILE A 164 10.41 10.85 -7.69
C ILE A 164 10.71 10.10 -6.39
N ILE A 165 10.91 10.81 -5.29
CA ILE A 165 11.28 10.22 -4.00
C ILE A 165 10.19 9.27 -3.50
N VAL A 166 8.93 9.71 -3.52
CA VAL A 166 7.82 8.90 -2.97
C VAL A 166 7.52 7.70 -3.86
N SER A 167 7.63 7.85 -5.20
CA SER A 167 7.53 6.71 -6.13
C SER A 167 8.65 5.71 -5.91
N ALA A 168 9.91 6.17 -5.80
CA ALA A 168 11.05 5.29 -5.58
C ALA A 168 10.93 4.51 -4.26
N LEU A 169 10.51 5.16 -3.16
CA LEU A 169 10.26 4.50 -1.88
C LEU A 169 9.12 3.48 -1.98
N SER A 170 8.09 3.77 -2.78
CA SER A 170 6.99 2.84 -2.99
C SER A 170 7.39 1.62 -3.81
N VAL A 171 8.22 1.80 -4.85
CA VAL A 171 8.81 0.69 -5.61
C VAL A 171 9.72 -0.14 -4.71
N LEU A 172 10.59 0.52 -3.94
CA LEU A 172 11.50 -0.15 -3.01
C LEU A 172 10.74 -1.04 -2.01
N PHE A 173 9.63 -0.54 -1.46
CA PHE A 173 8.77 -1.33 -0.58
C PHE A 173 8.28 -2.63 -1.25
N TRP A 174 7.77 -2.55 -2.49
CA TRP A 174 7.28 -3.73 -3.20
C TRP A 174 8.39 -4.71 -3.60
N ILE A 175 9.58 -4.19 -3.90
CA ILE A 175 10.77 -5.05 -4.15
C ILE A 175 11.18 -5.76 -2.85
N ILE A 176 11.20 -5.06 -1.71
CA ILE A 176 11.51 -5.67 -0.41
C ILE A 176 10.50 -6.78 -0.07
N GLU A 177 9.21 -6.56 -0.28
CA GLU A 177 8.20 -7.61 -0.10
C GLU A 177 8.45 -8.81 -1.05
N ALA A 178 8.77 -8.55 -2.32
CA ALA A 178 9.07 -9.63 -3.26
C ALA A 178 10.32 -10.43 -2.86
N VAL A 179 11.37 -9.75 -2.37
CA VAL A 179 12.57 -10.42 -1.84
C VAL A 179 12.22 -11.26 -0.60
N GLN A 180 11.39 -10.74 0.31
CA GLN A 180 10.90 -11.50 1.46
C GLN A 180 10.19 -12.80 1.03
N ILE A 181 9.31 -12.70 0.03
CA ILE A 181 8.57 -13.85 -0.50
C ILE A 181 9.52 -14.85 -1.16
N TYR A 182 10.53 -14.37 -1.88
CA TYR A 182 11.55 -15.24 -2.46
C TYR A 182 12.29 -16.06 -1.39
N PHE A 183 12.66 -15.43 -0.26
CA PHE A 183 13.25 -16.17 0.88
C PHE A 183 12.25 -17.13 1.54
N ILE A 184 10.97 -16.83 1.56
CA ILE A 184 9.95 -17.78 2.02
C ILE A 184 9.92 -19.01 1.08
N MET A 185 9.95 -18.81 -0.25
CA MET A 185 10.00 -19.92 -1.22
C MET A 185 11.26 -20.78 -1.01
N LEU A 186 12.43 -20.16 -0.85
CA LEU A 186 13.67 -20.87 -0.58
C LEU A 186 13.62 -21.68 0.74
N ALA A 187 12.90 -21.17 1.75
CA ALA A 187 12.69 -21.88 3.01
C ALA A 187 11.84 -23.16 2.84
N PHE A 188 10.98 -23.21 1.81
CA PHE A 188 10.23 -24.41 1.40
C PHE A 188 10.99 -25.31 0.41
N GLY A 189 12.25 -24.97 0.09
CA GLY A 189 13.06 -25.72 -0.88
C GLY A 189 12.64 -25.46 -2.34
N ILE A 190 11.93 -24.37 -2.60
CA ILE A 190 11.46 -24.01 -3.94
C ILE A 190 12.43 -22.99 -4.54
N ASP A 191 13.21 -23.41 -5.52
CA ASP A 191 14.17 -22.61 -6.29
C ASP A 191 13.85 -22.57 -7.80
N THR A 192 12.79 -23.29 -8.20
CA THR A 192 12.38 -23.43 -9.60
C THR A 192 11.78 -22.16 -10.19
N ILE A 193 11.22 -21.28 -9.35
CA ILE A 193 10.64 -19.99 -9.79
C ILE A 193 11.63 -18.89 -9.50
N GLY A 194 12.18 -18.28 -10.55
CA GLY A 194 13.14 -17.19 -10.42
C GLY A 194 12.53 -15.92 -9.80
N PHE A 195 13.37 -15.12 -9.16
CA PHE A 195 12.96 -13.86 -8.53
C PHE A 195 12.21 -12.92 -9.47
N PHE A 196 12.67 -12.78 -10.71
CA PHE A 196 12.02 -11.89 -11.69
C PHE A 196 10.64 -12.38 -12.16
N THR A 197 10.39 -13.68 -12.12
CA THR A 197 9.06 -14.26 -12.37
C THR A 197 8.13 -14.06 -11.15
N LEU A 198 8.68 -14.13 -9.95
CA LEU A 198 7.92 -13.98 -8.71
C LEU A 198 7.38 -12.56 -8.52
N ILE A 199 8.14 -11.52 -8.88
CA ILE A 199 7.70 -10.12 -8.73
C ILE A 199 6.34 -9.87 -9.41
N PRO A 200 6.18 -10.06 -10.74
CA PRO A 200 4.91 -9.81 -11.41
C PRO A 200 3.82 -10.78 -10.95
N THR A 201 4.15 -12.03 -10.65
CA THR A 201 3.22 -13.01 -10.09
C THR A 201 2.57 -12.50 -8.80
N TYR A 202 3.39 -12.04 -7.87
CA TYR A 202 2.92 -11.49 -6.60
C TYR A 202 2.20 -10.15 -6.78
N THR A 203 2.81 -9.20 -7.47
CA THR A 203 2.25 -7.85 -7.61
C THR A 203 0.94 -7.85 -8.40
N THR A 204 0.80 -8.69 -9.42
CA THR A 204 -0.46 -8.86 -10.16
C THR A 204 -1.56 -9.42 -9.25
N SER A 205 -1.24 -10.43 -8.43
CA SER A 205 -2.22 -10.99 -7.47
C SER A 205 -2.70 -9.92 -6.47
N ILE A 206 -1.80 -9.07 -5.99
CA ILE A 206 -2.17 -7.95 -5.11
C ILE A 206 -3.02 -6.91 -5.85
N ILE A 207 -2.69 -6.56 -7.09
CA ILE A 207 -3.47 -5.62 -7.91
C ILE A 207 -4.90 -6.15 -8.09
N LEU A 208 -5.06 -7.42 -8.46
CA LEU A 208 -6.38 -8.05 -8.59
C LEU A 208 -7.15 -8.05 -7.27
N GLY A 209 -6.46 -8.32 -6.16
CA GLY A 209 -7.04 -8.22 -4.82
C GLY A 209 -7.52 -6.81 -4.46
N VAL A 210 -6.78 -5.77 -4.83
CA VAL A 210 -7.18 -4.36 -4.62
C VAL A 210 -8.43 -4.04 -5.44
N PHE A 211 -8.49 -4.44 -6.70
CA PHE A 211 -9.66 -4.21 -7.56
C PHE A 211 -10.89 -5.04 -7.20
N SER A 212 -10.75 -6.11 -6.42
CA SER A 212 -11.88 -6.87 -5.92
C SER A 212 -12.69 -6.13 -4.85
N PHE A 213 -12.14 -5.07 -4.25
CA PHE A 213 -12.69 -4.35 -3.10
C PHE A 213 -12.96 -5.24 -1.87
N LEU A 214 -12.48 -6.48 -1.86
CA LEU A 214 -12.59 -7.37 -0.71
C LEU A 214 -11.59 -6.94 0.40
N PRO A 215 -11.93 -7.16 1.66
CA PRO A 215 -11.00 -6.94 2.77
C PRO A 215 -9.69 -7.67 2.52
N LEU A 216 -8.55 -6.95 2.50
CA LEU A 216 -7.21 -7.49 2.16
C LEU A 216 -7.13 -8.25 0.83
N GLY A 217 -8.16 -8.20 -0.02
CA GLY A 217 -8.26 -9.03 -1.22
C GLY A 217 -8.39 -10.53 -0.90
N ILE A 218 -8.94 -10.89 0.28
CA ILE A 218 -9.07 -12.29 0.73
C ILE A 218 -9.83 -13.12 -0.31
N GLY A 219 -9.32 -14.30 -0.59
CA GLY A 219 -9.81 -15.20 -1.64
C GLY A 219 -9.23 -14.90 -3.02
N VAL A 220 -9.22 -13.64 -3.45
CA VAL A 220 -8.71 -13.25 -4.77
C VAL A 220 -7.19 -13.31 -4.83
N VAL A 221 -6.50 -12.74 -3.84
CA VAL A 221 -5.04 -12.79 -3.78
C VAL A 221 -4.55 -14.22 -3.60
N GLU A 222 -5.15 -14.96 -2.69
CA GLU A 222 -4.78 -16.35 -2.42
C GLU A 222 -5.04 -17.22 -3.66
N GLY A 223 -6.21 -17.13 -4.26
CA GLY A 223 -6.57 -17.91 -5.45
C GLY A 223 -5.70 -17.59 -6.65
N THR A 224 -5.47 -16.31 -6.94
CA THR A 224 -4.65 -15.90 -8.08
C THR A 224 -3.18 -16.23 -7.89
N LEU A 225 -2.64 -16.01 -6.69
CA LEU A 225 -1.23 -16.34 -6.41
C LEU A 225 -1.01 -17.85 -6.44
N THR A 226 -1.91 -18.66 -5.84
CA THR A 226 -1.86 -20.12 -5.94
C THR A 226 -1.92 -20.56 -7.40
N GLY A 227 -2.86 -20.01 -8.19
CA GLY A 227 -3.00 -20.32 -9.60
C GLY A 227 -1.74 -20.02 -10.41
N PHE A 228 -1.12 -18.85 -10.20
CA PHE A 228 0.14 -18.50 -10.86
C PHE A 228 1.30 -19.41 -10.45
N LEU A 229 1.43 -19.74 -9.17
CA LEU A 229 2.49 -20.65 -8.69
C LEU A 229 2.30 -22.06 -9.26
N THR A 230 1.06 -22.53 -9.32
CA THR A 230 0.74 -23.83 -9.94
C THR A 230 1.01 -23.82 -11.45
N TYR A 231 0.68 -22.74 -12.15
CA TYR A 231 1.02 -22.56 -13.55
C TYR A 231 2.54 -22.64 -13.80
N HIS A 232 3.35 -22.16 -12.87
CA HIS A 232 4.81 -22.26 -12.90
C HIS A 232 5.36 -23.61 -12.39
N GLY A 233 4.50 -24.61 -12.24
CA GLY A 233 4.90 -26.01 -11.98
C GLY A 233 4.90 -26.43 -10.51
N LEU A 234 4.43 -25.59 -9.58
CA LEU A 234 4.25 -26.03 -8.21
C LEU A 234 3.00 -26.92 -8.08
N GLU A 235 3.08 -27.96 -7.26
CA GLU A 235 1.91 -28.73 -6.88
C GLU A 235 0.91 -27.83 -6.12
N PHE A 236 -0.39 -27.98 -6.40
CA PHE A 236 -1.45 -27.15 -5.86
C PHE A 236 -1.46 -27.06 -4.32
N SER A 237 -1.25 -28.19 -3.64
CA SER A 237 -1.21 -28.24 -2.18
C SER A 237 -0.03 -27.46 -1.61
N LEU A 238 1.15 -27.58 -2.23
CA LEU A 238 2.34 -26.84 -1.87
C LEU A 238 2.19 -25.35 -2.15
N ALA A 239 1.66 -24.98 -3.33
CA ALA A 239 1.40 -23.60 -3.70
C ALA A 239 0.44 -22.92 -2.72
N THR A 240 -0.66 -23.60 -2.35
CA THR A 240 -1.64 -23.09 -1.38
C THR A 240 -1.00 -22.87 0.00
N THR A 241 -0.24 -23.86 0.48
CA THR A 241 0.48 -23.77 1.76
C THR A 241 1.45 -22.59 1.75
N LEU A 242 2.26 -22.46 0.71
CA LEU A 242 3.19 -21.35 0.53
C LEU A 242 2.48 -19.99 0.56
N VAL A 243 1.34 -19.87 -0.13
CA VAL A 243 0.55 -18.63 -0.15
C VAL A 243 0.04 -18.26 1.24
N VAL A 244 -0.39 -19.23 2.05
CA VAL A 244 -0.78 -18.97 3.45
C VAL A 244 0.39 -18.39 4.25
N PHE A 245 1.59 -18.98 4.14
CA PHE A 245 2.78 -18.45 4.81
C PHE A 245 3.15 -17.04 4.29
N ILE A 246 3.11 -16.80 2.98
CA ILE A 246 3.32 -15.48 2.42
C ILE A 246 2.37 -14.46 3.06
N ARG A 247 1.07 -14.79 3.18
CA ARG A 247 0.08 -13.90 3.79
C ARG A 247 0.32 -13.67 5.28
N ILE A 248 0.77 -14.68 6.01
CA ILE A 248 1.14 -14.54 7.43
C ILE A 248 2.25 -13.51 7.58
N PHE A 249 3.36 -13.66 6.86
CA PHE A 249 4.53 -12.79 7.01
C PHE A 249 4.32 -11.40 6.42
N THR A 250 3.58 -11.25 5.32
CA THR A 250 3.41 -9.95 4.66
C THR A 250 2.21 -9.16 5.19
N ARG A 251 1.15 -9.81 5.70
CA ARG A 251 -0.11 -9.14 6.08
C ARG A 251 -0.48 -9.35 7.54
N TRP A 252 -0.62 -10.60 8.00
CA TRP A 252 -1.15 -10.85 9.34
C TRP A 252 -0.24 -10.34 10.46
N ILE A 253 1.07 -10.52 10.35
CA ILE A 253 2.03 -9.95 11.30
C ILE A 253 1.95 -8.41 11.31
N SER A 254 1.86 -7.79 10.14
CA SER A 254 1.75 -6.33 10.03
C SER A 254 0.48 -5.79 10.69
N ILE A 255 -0.65 -6.48 10.52
CA ILE A 255 -1.92 -6.15 11.19
C ILE A 255 -1.80 -6.28 12.71
N SER A 256 -1.20 -7.36 13.19
CA SER A 256 -0.97 -7.60 14.62
C SER A 256 -0.11 -6.50 15.25
N ILE A 257 0.99 -6.12 14.59
CA ILE A 257 1.83 -4.98 14.99
C ILE A 257 1.01 -3.69 14.99
N GLY A 258 0.15 -3.50 14.00
CA GLY A 258 -0.74 -2.35 13.90
C GLY A 258 -1.69 -2.22 15.10
N PHE A 259 -2.31 -3.31 15.54
CA PHE A 259 -3.18 -3.32 16.73
C PHE A 259 -2.42 -2.98 18.01
N VAL A 260 -1.21 -3.52 18.18
CA VAL A 260 -0.35 -3.17 19.32
C VAL A 260 -0.01 -1.69 19.29
N ALA A 261 0.41 -1.16 18.14
CA ALA A 261 0.74 0.24 17.96
C ALA A 261 -0.48 1.14 18.23
N LEU A 262 -1.67 0.76 17.75
CA LEU A 262 -2.90 1.49 17.95
C LEU A 262 -3.24 1.62 19.46
N LYS A 263 -3.07 0.55 20.21
CA LYS A 263 -3.23 0.58 21.69
C LYS A 263 -2.20 1.50 22.35
N LEU A 264 -0.96 1.50 21.86
CA LEU A 264 0.13 2.29 22.43
C LEU A 264 0.08 3.79 22.05
N THR A 265 -0.76 4.20 21.11
CA THR A 265 -0.91 5.63 20.77
C THR A 265 -1.64 6.42 21.83
N ASN A 266 -2.45 5.78 22.68
CA ASN A 266 -3.37 6.41 23.65
C ASN A 266 -4.28 7.51 23.07
N ALA A 267 -4.35 7.61 21.74
CA ALA A 267 -5.05 8.67 21.02
C ALA A 267 -6.47 8.25 20.55
N LEU A 268 -6.91 7.03 20.92
CA LEU A 268 -8.27 6.56 20.62
C LEU A 268 -9.31 7.21 21.55
N TYR A 269 -8.91 7.48 22.78
CA TYR A 269 -9.77 8.11 23.76
C TYR A 269 -9.60 9.63 23.66
N VAL A 270 -10.57 10.30 23.04
CA VAL A 270 -10.76 11.73 23.30
C VAL A 270 -11.31 11.79 24.70
N SER A 271 -10.57 12.35 25.66
CA SER A 271 -11.22 12.90 26.84
C SER A 271 -12.21 13.94 26.30
N GLU A 272 -13.50 13.68 26.46
CA GLU A 272 -14.54 14.70 26.38
C GLU A 272 -14.29 15.71 27.50
N THR A 273 -13.33 16.58 27.28
CA THR A 273 -13.14 17.77 28.08
C THR A 273 -13.15 18.94 27.10
N GLU A 274 -14.29 19.57 27.09
CA GLU A 274 -14.81 20.78 26.44
C GLU A 274 -15.70 20.58 25.24
#